data_25ea3a2966ebebe03d5a23edec7c2828
#
_entry.id   25ea3a2966ebebe03d5a23edec7c2828
#
_cell.length_a   1.000
_cell.length_b   1.000
_cell.length_c   1.000
_cell.angle_alpha   90.00
_cell.angle_beta   90.00
_cell.angle_gamma   90.00
#
_symmetry.space_group_name_H-M   'P 1'
#
loop_
_entity.id
_entity.type
_entity.pdbx_description
1 polymer ?
#
loop_
_entity_poly.entity_id
_entity_poly.type
_entity_poly.pdbx_seq_one_letter_code
_entity_poly.pdbx_strand_id
1 'polypeptide(L)'
;MSTEKIKILIVEDEAIVALELAQGLEKDGYEVVGIADNGEEAHQLFRSQPVDIVLMDVHIMGSKDGIETAAELMKQRELPLIYLTAFTDAGTIERAKHTRPSAFLAKPYHLTNVRIAIELAISNFAIARQQGGSGKVISLDKNGGRSSGEGLDKETILQMNDSIFVKNNYAFVKILLADILYVEAENNYVQLVTAEKKLLLRLPLSMLLEKVQYRPLVRIHRSFAVNIDAIQSFTDQELVIGKMTLPIGRSYKEAFLKHFDFR
;
A
#
# COMPACT_ATOMS: atom_id res chain seq x y z
N MET A 1 -30.88 2.26 4.28
CA MET A 1 -30.18 1.02 3.89
C MET A 1 -29.11 0.79 4.94
N SER A 2 -29.20 -0.27 5.72
CA SER A 2 -28.16 -0.63 6.69
C SER A 2 -26.91 -1.05 5.90
N THR A 3 -25.88 -0.23 5.92
CA THR A 3 -24.57 -0.63 5.40
C THR A 3 -24.04 -1.73 6.31
N GLU A 4 -23.93 -2.93 5.79
CA GLU A 4 -23.34 -4.06 6.51
C GLU A 4 -21.88 -3.70 6.88
N LYS A 5 -21.54 -3.82 8.18
CA LYS A 5 -20.20 -3.47 8.65
C LYS A 5 -19.20 -4.52 8.20
N ILE A 6 -17.98 -4.09 7.86
CA ILE A 6 -16.86 -5.00 7.57
C ILE A 6 -16.47 -5.72 8.87
N LYS A 7 -16.41 -7.04 8.82
CA LYS A 7 -16.16 -7.94 9.95
C LYS A 7 -14.69 -8.34 10.00
N ILE A 8 -14.05 -8.01 11.10
CA ILE A 8 -12.61 -8.14 11.30
C ILE A 8 -12.30 -9.19 12.34
N LEU A 9 -11.44 -10.15 12.01
CA LEU A 9 -10.78 -11.02 12.97
C LEU A 9 -9.39 -10.45 13.27
N ILE A 10 -9.08 -10.22 14.56
CA ILE A 10 -7.77 -9.79 15.03
C ILE A 10 -7.07 -11.00 15.65
N VAL A 11 -5.82 -11.24 15.27
CA VAL A 11 -4.95 -12.28 15.86
C VAL A 11 -3.70 -11.59 16.39
N GLU A 12 -3.62 -11.46 17.72
CA GLU A 12 -2.62 -10.67 18.42
C GLU A 12 -2.51 -11.19 19.86
N ASP A 13 -1.34 -11.58 20.31
CA ASP A 13 -1.12 -12.16 21.65
C ASP A 13 -0.91 -11.11 22.74
N GLU A 14 -0.60 -9.87 22.38
CA GLU A 14 -0.55 -8.75 23.31
C GLU A 14 -1.96 -8.19 23.55
N ALA A 15 -2.64 -8.63 24.61
CA ALA A 15 -4.03 -8.30 24.92
C ALA A 15 -4.33 -6.78 24.89
N ILE A 16 -3.39 -5.94 25.37
CA ILE A 16 -3.57 -4.48 25.39
C ILE A 16 -3.58 -3.94 23.97
N VAL A 17 -2.65 -4.38 23.14
CA VAL A 17 -2.54 -3.97 21.71
C VAL A 17 -3.79 -4.41 20.94
N ALA A 18 -4.24 -5.65 21.14
CA ALA A 18 -5.44 -6.18 20.52
C ALA A 18 -6.70 -5.40 20.90
N LEU A 19 -6.88 -5.07 22.19
CA LEU A 19 -8.03 -4.30 22.68
C LEU A 19 -8.02 -2.85 22.18
N GLU A 20 -6.87 -2.17 22.19
CA GLU A 20 -6.75 -0.81 21.65
C GLU A 20 -7.09 -0.77 20.17
N LEU A 21 -6.58 -1.74 19.40
CA LEU A 21 -6.87 -1.88 17.98
C LEU A 21 -8.36 -2.12 17.75
N ALA A 22 -8.97 -3.06 18.47
CA ALA A 22 -10.39 -3.38 18.36
C ALA A 22 -11.27 -2.17 18.64
N GLN A 23 -11.05 -1.50 19.79
CA GLN A 23 -11.81 -0.31 20.17
C GLN A 23 -11.69 0.83 19.15
N GLY A 24 -10.48 1.01 18.58
CA GLY A 24 -10.24 2.00 17.56
C GLY A 24 -11.03 1.71 16.28
N LEU A 25 -10.99 0.47 15.81
CA LEU A 25 -11.71 0.03 14.62
C LEU A 25 -13.24 0.08 14.81
N GLU A 26 -13.75 -0.31 15.96
CA GLU A 26 -15.18 -0.23 16.26
C GLU A 26 -15.71 1.21 16.27
N LYS A 27 -14.93 2.17 16.80
CA LYS A 27 -15.24 3.61 16.72
C LYS A 27 -15.32 4.11 15.29
N ASP A 28 -14.51 3.55 14.38
CA ASP A 28 -14.49 3.88 12.96
C ASP A 28 -15.57 3.13 12.14
N GLY A 29 -16.44 2.37 12.82
CA GLY A 29 -17.62 1.74 12.20
C GLY A 29 -17.42 0.31 11.71
N TYR A 30 -16.28 -0.31 11.96
CA TYR A 30 -16.04 -1.74 11.71
C TYR A 30 -16.71 -2.61 12.78
N GLU A 31 -16.76 -3.92 12.54
CA GLU A 31 -17.21 -4.92 13.51
C GLU A 31 -16.06 -5.89 13.80
N VAL A 32 -15.54 -5.89 15.03
CA VAL A 32 -14.53 -6.88 15.44
C VAL A 32 -15.27 -8.13 15.93
N VAL A 33 -15.24 -9.19 15.11
CA VAL A 33 -15.97 -10.44 15.38
C VAL A 33 -15.24 -11.38 16.31
N GLY A 34 -13.98 -11.10 16.59
CA GLY A 34 -13.17 -11.84 17.56
C GLY A 34 -11.75 -11.34 17.65
N ILE A 35 -11.14 -11.63 18.80
CA ILE A 35 -9.72 -11.45 19.07
C ILE A 35 -9.18 -12.82 19.48
N ALA A 36 -8.13 -13.29 18.81
CA ALA A 36 -7.43 -14.52 19.13
C ALA A 36 -5.99 -14.22 19.57
N ASP A 37 -5.50 -14.88 20.59
CA ASP A 37 -4.12 -14.76 21.07
C ASP A 37 -3.19 -15.84 20.47
N ASN A 38 -3.76 -16.87 19.85
CA ASN A 38 -3.05 -17.99 19.28
C ASN A 38 -3.72 -18.55 18.02
N GLY A 39 -3.02 -19.47 17.32
CA GLY A 39 -3.53 -20.04 16.07
C GLY A 39 -4.77 -20.93 16.24
N GLU A 40 -4.93 -21.65 17.36
CA GLU A 40 -6.07 -22.52 17.58
C GLU A 40 -7.35 -21.71 17.76
N GLU A 41 -7.30 -20.66 18.55
CA GLU A 41 -8.42 -19.74 18.76
C GLU A 41 -8.76 -19.00 17.46
N ALA A 42 -7.73 -18.56 16.70
CA ALA A 42 -7.93 -17.95 15.39
C ALA A 42 -8.70 -18.88 14.45
N HIS A 43 -8.36 -20.17 14.39
CA HIS A 43 -9.09 -21.17 13.61
C HIS A 43 -10.53 -21.36 14.07
N GLN A 44 -10.77 -21.39 15.36
CA GLN A 44 -12.12 -21.55 15.93
C GLN A 44 -13.01 -20.36 15.56
N LEU A 45 -12.53 -19.13 15.76
CA LEU A 45 -13.24 -17.90 15.43
C LEU A 45 -13.48 -17.78 13.93
N PHE A 46 -12.48 -18.10 13.10
CA PHE A 46 -12.59 -18.04 11.65
C PHE A 46 -13.66 -18.98 11.08
N ARG A 47 -13.92 -20.13 11.72
CA ARG A 47 -14.96 -21.09 11.32
C ARG A 47 -16.32 -20.72 11.84
N SER A 48 -16.41 -20.16 13.07
CA SER A 48 -17.67 -19.90 13.74
C SER A 48 -18.23 -18.51 13.44
N GLN A 49 -17.40 -17.56 13.01
CA GLN A 49 -17.79 -16.19 12.77
C GLN A 49 -17.71 -15.81 11.27
N PRO A 50 -18.58 -14.92 10.81
CA PRO A 50 -18.44 -14.32 9.49
C PRO A 50 -17.28 -13.32 9.54
N VAL A 51 -16.18 -13.63 8.84
CA VAL A 51 -14.98 -12.78 8.76
C VAL A 51 -14.82 -12.29 7.34
N ASP A 52 -14.60 -10.98 7.16
CA ASP A 52 -14.32 -10.33 5.86
C ASP A 52 -12.84 -10.06 5.67
N ILE A 53 -12.08 -9.85 6.76
CA ILE A 53 -10.64 -9.57 6.74
C ILE A 53 -9.97 -10.06 8.03
N VAL A 54 -8.72 -10.49 7.91
CA VAL A 54 -7.87 -10.88 9.05
C VAL A 54 -6.75 -9.88 9.23
N LEU A 55 -6.60 -9.38 10.47
CA LEU A 55 -5.42 -8.66 10.93
C LEU A 55 -4.60 -9.64 11.77
N MET A 56 -3.37 -9.92 11.40
CA MET A 56 -2.56 -11.00 11.94
C MET A 56 -1.21 -10.49 12.41
N ASP A 57 -0.87 -10.65 13.68
CA ASP A 57 0.54 -10.54 14.07
C ASP A 57 1.31 -11.75 13.57
N VAL A 58 2.56 -11.53 13.20
CA VAL A 58 3.48 -12.60 12.83
C VAL A 58 3.88 -13.42 14.06
N HIS A 59 4.07 -12.78 15.21
CA HIS A 59 4.38 -13.41 16.47
C HIS A 59 3.11 -13.53 17.30
N ILE A 60 2.65 -14.76 17.48
CA ILE A 60 1.51 -15.11 18.31
C ILE A 60 1.89 -16.27 19.22
N MET A 61 1.16 -16.45 20.33
CA MET A 61 1.37 -17.58 21.21
C MET A 61 1.01 -18.91 20.54
N GLY A 62 1.65 -19.99 21.02
CA GLY A 62 1.34 -21.35 20.60
C GLY A 62 2.45 -22.05 19.82
N SER A 63 2.10 -23.18 19.19
CA SER A 63 3.03 -24.01 18.44
C SER A 63 3.30 -23.53 17.01
N LYS A 64 2.46 -22.65 16.50
CA LYS A 64 2.52 -22.07 15.15
C LYS A 64 2.59 -20.57 15.26
N ASP A 65 3.41 -19.94 14.40
CA ASP A 65 3.42 -18.50 14.26
C ASP A 65 2.23 -17.98 13.42
N GLY A 66 2.09 -16.65 13.34
CA GLY A 66 1.01 -16.03 12.57
C GLY A 66 1.08 -16.32 11.08
N ILE A 67 2.25 -16.59 10.53
CA ILE A 67 2.41 -16.93 9.10
C ILE A 67 1.87 -18.34 8.81
N GLU A 68 2.22 -19.31 9.65
CA GLU A 68 1.73 -20.68 9.53
C GLU A 68 0.22 -20.73 9.74
N THR A 69 -0.27 -20.01 10.76
CA THR A 69 -1.69 -19.87 11.04
C THR A 69 -2.45 -19.24 9.85
N ALA A 70 -1.96 -18.13 9.33
CA ALA A 70 -2.55 -17.47 8.17
C ALA A 70 -2.58 -18.39 6.93
N ALA A 71 -1.50 -19.14 6.68
CA ALA A 71 -1.44 -20.08 5.56
C ALA A 71 -2.54 -21.17 5.65
N GLU A 72 -2.86 -21.63 6.87
CA GLU A 72 -3.93 -22.59 7.09
C GLU A 72 -5.33 -21.97 7.00
N LEU A 73 -5.52 -20.75 7.50
CA LEU A 73 -6.79 -20.01 7.35
C LEU A 73 -7.12 -19.76 5.88
N MET A 74 -6.13 -19.30 5.10
CA MET A 74 -6.32 -18.99 3.68
C MET A 74 -6.61 -20.23 2.81
N LYS A 75 -6.20 -21.43 3.23
CA LYS A 75 -6.60 -22.69 2.58
C LYS A 75 -8.09 -23.02 2.80
N GLN A 76 -8.68 -22.58 3.92
CA GLN A 76 -10.10 -22.84 4.20
C GLN A 76 -10.99 -21.86 3.43
N ARG A 77 -10.62 -20.59 3.41
CA ARG A 77 -11.36 -19.53 2.70
C ARG A 77 -10.40 -18.39 2.38
N GLU A 78 -10.29 -18.03 1.11
CA GLU A 78 -9.52 -16.85 0.71
C GLU A 78 -10.24 -15.57 1.10
N LEU A 79 -9.54 -14.71 1.84
CA LEU A 79 -9.94 -13.35 2.18
C LEU A 79 -8.73 -12.42 2.30
N PRO A 80 -8.96 -11.11 2.37
CA PRO A 80 -7.90 -10.15 2.65
C PRO A 80 -7.20 -10.46 3.98
N LEU A 81 -5.87 -10.42 3.95
CA LEU A 81 -4.99 -10.63 5.09
C LEU A 81 -4.03 -9.46 5.20
N ILE A 82 -3.92 -8.86 6.39
CA ILE A 82 -2.95 -7.82 6.70
C ILE A 82 -2.09 -8.28 7.86
N TYR A 83 -0.77 -8.25 7.69
CA TYR A 83 0.15 -8.49 8.80
C TYR A 83 0.43 -7.20 9.57
N LEU A 84 0.36 -7.30 10.91
CA LEU A 84 0.77 -6.27 11.87
C LEU A 84 2.00 -6.81 12.58
N THR A 85 3.20 -6.30 12.32
CA THR A 85 4.41 -6.96 12.82
C THR A 85 5.49 -5.98 13.25
N ALA A 86 6.19 -6.31 14.35
CA ALA A 86 7.41 -5.61 14.77
C ALA A 86 8.62 -6.00 13.91
N PHE A 87 8.57 -7.12 13.20
CA PHE A 87 9.68 -7.68 12.44
C PHE A 87 9.57 -7.33 10.94
N THR A 88 10.65 -6.74 10.45
CA THR A 88 10.84 -6.37 9.04
C THR A 88 12.04 -7.10 8.42
N ASP A 89 12.51 -8.19 9.05
CA ASP A 89 13.60 -8.99 8.48
C ASP A 89 13.18 -9.70 7.19
N ALA A 90 14.13 -9.83 6.28
CA ALA A 90 13.87 -10.35 4.94
C ALA A 90 13.35 -11.80 4.94
N GLY A 91 13.75 -12.62 5.91
CA GLY A 91 13.33 -14.02 6.01
C GLY A 91 11.85 -14.15 6.38
N THR A 92 11.39 -13.39 7.37
CA THR A 92 9.99 -13.36 7.81
C THR A 92 9.08 -12.83 6.71
N ILE A 93 9.50 -11.76 6.02
CA ILE A 93 8.73 -11.20 4.88
C ILE A 93 8.63 -12.23 3.75
N GLU A 94 9.71 -12.94 3.44
CA GLU A 94 9.71 -13.94 2.37
C GLU A 94 8.74 -15.11 2.68
N ARG A 95 8.75 -15.62 3.92
CA ARG A 95 7.78 -16.62 4.37
C ARG A 95 6.34 -16.13 4.25
N ALA A 96 6.07 -14.92 4.73
CA ALA A 96 4.74 -14.34 4.75
C ALA A 96 4.17 -14.05 3.34
N LYS A 97 5.01 -13.78 2.34
CA LYS A 97 4.58 -13.59 0.94
C LYS A 97 3.83 -14.80 0.36
N HIS A 98 4.14 -16.01 0.81
CA HIS A 98 3.45 -17.22 0.34
C HIS A 98 1.97 -17.26 0.72
N THR A 99 1.55 -16.53 1.75
CA THR A 99 0.14 -16.38 2.14
C THR A 99 -0.60 -15.32 1.30
N ARG A 100 0.08 -14.64 0.38
CA ARG A 100 -0.45 -13.57 -0.48
C ARG A 100 -1.17 -12.46 0.32
N PRO A 101 -0.53 -11.85 1.33
CA PRO A 101 -1.17 -10.84 2.14
C PRO A 101 -1.45 -9.58 1.32
N SER A 102 -2.52 -8.88 1.69
CA SER A 102 -2.90 -7.59 1.08
C SER A 102 -1.96 -6.47 1.49
N ALA A 103 -1.43 -6.51 2.73
CA ALA A 103 -0.49 -5.51 3.24
C ALA A 103 0.35 -6.04 4.41
N PHE A 104 1.45 -5.31 4.70
CA PHE A 104 2.25 -5.42 5.92
C PHE A 104 2.31 -4.05 6.58
N LEU A 105 1.97 -3.98 7.85
CA LEU A 105 2.09 -2.78 8.68
C LEU A 105 3.09 -3.03 9.81
N ALA A 106 4.15 -2.21 9.86
CA ALA A 106 5.14 -2.30 10.91
C ALA A 106 4.62 -1.67 12.22
N LYS A 107 4.79 -2.36 13.34
CA LYS A 107 4.60 -1.81 14.69
C LYS A 107 5.77 -0.87 15.05
N PRO A 108 5.55 0.30 15.70
CA PRO A 108 4.23 0.85 16.05
C PRO A 108 3.50 1.46 14.84
N TYR A 109 2.21 1.25 14.73
CA TYR A 109 1.36 1.77 13.67
C TYR A 109 0.34 2.79 14.20
N HIS A 110 -0.10 3.69 13.34
CA HIS A 110 -1.24 4.57 13.62
C HIS A 110 -2.53 3.89 13.12
N LEU A 111 -3.60 4.02 13.88
CA LEU A 111 -4.90 3.44 13.53
C LEU A 111 -5.38 3.87 12.14
N THR A 112 -5.10 5.13 11.76
CA THR A 112 -5.39 5.63 10.41
C THR A 112 -4.75 4.78 9.30
N ASN A 113 -3.51 4.29 9.50
CA ASN A 113 -2.83 3.45 8.51
C ASN A 113 -3.46 2.06 8.43
N VAL A 114 -3.90 1.51 9.57
CA VAL A 114 -4.61 0.23 9.60
C VAL A 114 -5.93 0.34 8.83
N ARG A 115 -6.71 1.40 9.07
CA ARG A 115 -7.97 1.67 8.37
C ARG A 115 -7.77 1.78 6.84
N ILE A 116 -6.81 2.57 6.40
CA ILE A 116 -6.50 2.71 4.97
C ILE A 116 -6.14 1.35 4.36
N ALA A 117 -5.33 0.55 5.07
CA ALA A 117 -4.95 -0.78 4.60
C ALA A 117 -6.16 -1.73 4.50
N ILE A 118 -7.10 -1.68 5.45
CA ILE A 118 -8.35 -2.46 5.43
C ILE A 118 -9.20 -2.07 4.21
N GLU A 119 -9.46 -0.77 4.01
CA GLU A 119 -10.27 -0.28 2.89
C GLU A 119 -9.69 -0.70 1.54
N LEU A 120 -8.37 -0.57 1.37
CA LEU A 120 -7.67 -0.99 0.16
C LEU A 120 -7.73 -2.52 -0.03
N ALA A 121 -7.51 -3.29 1.03
CA ALA A 121 -7.52 -4.75 0.98
C ALA A 121 -8.90 -5.28 0.56
N ILE A 122 -9.97 -4.77 1.17
CA ILE A 122 -11.36 -5.15 0.84
C ILE A 122 -11.71 -4.76 -0.60
N SER A 123 -11.42 -3.52 -0.99
CA SER A 123 -11.71 -3.01 -2.34
C SER A 123 -11.02 -3.87 -3.42
N ASN A 124 -9.73 -4.16 -3.24
CA ASN A 124 -8.96 -4.94 -4.19
C ASN A 124 -9.44 -6.39 -4.27
N PHE A 125 -9.80 -6.99 -3.15
CA PHE A 125 -10.33 -8.34 -3.09
C PHE A 125 -11.70 -8.45 -3.80
N ALA A 126 -12.57 -7.45 -3.63
CA ALA A 126 -13.85 -7.38 -4.32
C ALA A 126 -13.68 -7.28 -5.85
N ILE A 127 -12.73 -6.45 -6.31
CA ILE A 127 -12.41 -6.31 -7.75
C ILE A 127 -11.86 -7.62 -8.31
N ALA A 128 -10.93 -8.28 -7.59
CA ALA A 128 -10.35 -9.55 -8.03
C ALA A 128 -11.42 -10.65 -8.17
N ARG A 129 -12.40 -10.72 -7.26
CA ARG A 129 -13.53 -11.66 -7.34
C ARG A 129 -14.48 -11.37 -8.49
N GLN A 130 -14.72 -10.11 -8.82
CA GLN A 130 -15.57 -9.74 -9.96
C GLN A 130 -14.91 -10.07 -11.32
N GLN A 131 -13.57 -10.02 -11.40
CA GLN A 131 -12.82 -10.38 -12.61
C GLN A 131 -12.55 -11.88 -12.74
N GLY A 132 -12.78 -12.69 -11.71
CA GLY A 132 -12.61 -14.15 -11.69
C GLY A 132 -13.67 -14.96 -12.46
N GLY A 133 -14.63 -14.29 -13.09
CA GLY A 133 -15.58 -14.88 -14.04
C GLY A 133 -15.13 -14.68 -15.48
N SER A 134 -14.25 -15.53 -16.00
CA SER A 134 -13.84 -15.59 -17.42
C SER A 134 -12.71 -14.66 -17.85
N GLY A 135 -11.51 -14.90 -17.36
CA GLY A 135 -10.28 -14.36 -17.92
C GLY A 135 -9.31 -15.52 -18.22
N LYS A 136 -9.31 -16.01 -19.45
CA LYS A 136 -8.25 -16.89 -19.96
C LYS A 136 -6.89 -16.30 -19.59
N VAL A 137 -6.13 -17.02 -18.78
CA VAL A 137 -4.69 -16.86 -18.69
C VAL A 137 -4.15 -17.12 -20.09
N ILE A 138 -3.75 -16.07 -20.79
CA ILE A 138 -2.97 -16.22 -22.01
C ILE A 138 -1.57 -16.59 -21.55
N SER A 139 -1.29 -17.88 -21.52
CA SER A 139 0.07 -18.39 -21.49
C SER A 139 0.72 -17.95 -22.78
N LEU A 140 1.58 -16.95 -22.73
CA LEU A 140 2.49 -16.65 -23.83
C LEU A 140 3.52 -17.77 -23.91
N ASP A 141 3.40 -18.49 -24.99
CA ASP A 141 4.15 -19.68 -25.35
C ASP A 141 5.67 -19.47 -25.34
N LYS A 142 6.29 -20.59 -25.02
CA LYS A 142 7.68 -20.92 -25.17
C LYS A 142 8.17 -20.63 -26.60
N ASN A 143 9.05 -19.65 -26.75
CA ASN A 143 10.16 -19.76 -27.69
C ASN A 143 11.35 -18.91 -27.25
N GLY A 144 12.37 -19.63 -26.88
CA GLY A 144 13.79 -19.37 -27.00
C GLY A 144 14.34 -18.00 -26.54
N GLY A 145 14.72 -17.91 -25.27
CA GLY A 145 15.57 -16.84 -24.79
C GLY A 145 15.65 -16.89 -23.26
N ARG A 146 16.69 -17.54 -22.74
CA ARG A 146 17.04 -17.48 -21.30
C ARG A 146 17.22 -16.03 -20.90
N SER A 147 16.25 -15.45 -20.22
CA SER A 147 16.47 -14.35 -19.31
C SER A 147 15.61 -14.62 -18.07
N SER A 148 16.31 -14.84 -17.01
CA SER A 148 15.85 -15.16 -15.67
C SER A 148 14.70 -14.27 -15.22
N GLY A 149 13.57 -14.86 -14.82
CA GLY A 149 12.36 -14.19 -14.29
C GLY A 149 12.52 -13.53 -12.91
N GLU A 150 13.67 -12.95 -12.61
CA GLU A 150 13.98 -12.28 -11.35
C GLU A 150 13.79 -10.74 -11.41
N GLY A 151 13.51 -10.15 -12.57
CA GLY A 151 13.47 -8.70 -12.77
C GLY A 151 12.18 -8.00 -12.37
N LEU A 152 11.02 -8.63 -12.57
CA LEU A 152 9.72 -7.98 -12.42
C LEU A 152 9.22 -7.86 -10.97
N ASP A 153 9.73 -8.68 -10.06
CA ASP A 153 9.33 -8.62 -8.64
C ASP A 153 10.07 -7.54 -7.82
N LYS A 154 11.18 -7.01 -8.33
CA LYS A 154 11.96 -5.93 -7.70
C LYS A 154 11.58 -4.52 -8.16
N GLU A 155 10.84 -4.38 -9.24
CA GLU A 155 10.50 -3.05 -9.79
C GLU A 155 9.04 -2.70 -9.50
N THR A 156 8.85 -1.73 -8.61
CA THR A 156 7.54 -1.19 -8.26
C THR A 156 7.00 -0.23 -9.32
N ILE A 157 7.86 0.28 -10.22
CA ILE A 157 7.54 1.27 -11.26
C ILE A 157 8.21 0.86 -12.56
N LEU A 158 7.42 0.82 -13.63
CA LEU A 158 7.89 0.69 -15.00
C LEU A 158 7.53 1.96 -15.76
N GLN A 159 8.45 2.56 -16.50
CA GLN A 159 8.16 3.70 -17.36
C GLN A 159 8.12 3.26 -18.82
N MET A 160 7.12 3.74 -19.55
CA MET A 160 6.98 3.54 -20.99
C MET A 160 6.45 4.84 -21.61
N ASN A 161 7.30 5.50 -22.40
CA ASN A 161 7.00 6.81 -22.99
C ASN A 161 6.55 7.83 -21.92
N ASP A 162 5.39 8.43 -22.10
CA ASP A 162 4.80 9.45 -21.22
C ASP A 162 3.96 8.85 -20.08
N SER A 163 4.14 7.58 -19.79
CA SER A 163 3.36 6.87 -18.76
C SER A 163 4.26 6.08 -17.86
N ILE A 164 3.85 5.97 -16.60
CA ILE A 164 4.38 4.99 -15.67
C ILE A 164 3.33 3.95 -15.34
N PHE A 165 3.80 2.72 -15.12
CA PHE A 165 3.00 1.63 -14.58
C PHE A 165 3.47 1.40 -13.16
N VAL A 166 2.58 1.63 -12.23
CA VAL A 166 2.84 1.47 -10.81
C VAL A 166 2.22 0.15 -10.36
N LYS A 167 3.03 -0.70 -9.76
CA LYS A 167 2.53 -1.94 -9.15
C LYS A 167 1.66 -1.57 -7.95
N ASN A 168 0.37 -1.74 -8.10
CA ASN A 168 -0.61 -1.61 -7.03
C ASN A 168 -1.19 -3.01 -6.79
N ASN A 169 -0.76 -3.66 -5.71
CA ASN A 169 -1.03 -5.06 -5.41
C ASN A 169 -0.58 -6.01 -6.54
N TYR A 170 -1.51 -6.66 -7.23
CA TYR A 170 -1.24 -7.65 -8.29
C TYR A 170 -1.33 -7.08 -9.72
N ALA A 171 -1.69 -5.79 -9.87
CA ALA A 171 -1.85 -5.14 -11.16
C ALA A 171 -0.92 -3.94 -11.31
N PHE A 172 -0.51 -3.68 -12.54
CA PHE A 172 0.15 -2.43 -12.89
C PHE A 172 -0.89 -1.41 -13.31
N VAL A 173 -0.99 -0.31 -12.56
CA VAL A 173 -1.89 0.82 -12.86
C VAL A 173 -1.13 1.80 -13.73
N LYS A 174 -1.65 2.08 -14.91
CA LYS A 174 -1.12 3.09 -15.81
C LYS A 174 -1.45 4.49 -15.31
N ILE A 175 -0.45 5.38 -15.30
CA ILE A 175 -0.55 6.80 -14.97
C ILE A 175 0.19 7.57 -16.03
N LEU A 176 -0.49 8.56 -16.61
CA LEU A 176 0.20 9.52 -17.48
C LEU A 176 1.06 10.44 -16.62
N LEU A 177 2.29 10.67 -17.03
CA LEU A 177 3.21 11.54 -16.29
C LEU A 177 2.69 12.97 -16.18
N ALA A 178 1.99 13.44 -17.21
CA ALA A 178 1.36 14.75 -17.22
C ALA A 178 0.19 14.90 -16.23
N ASP A 179 -0.46 13.79 -15.83
CA ASP A 179 -1.56 13.81 -14.86
C ASP A 179 -1.06 13.92 -13.41
N ILE A 180 0.22 13.68 -13.17
CA ILE A 180 0.82 13.82 -11.84
C ILE A 180 0.85 15.30 -11.48
N LEU A 181 0.19 15.66 -10.39
CA LEU A 181 0.21 17.01 -9.85
C LEU A 181 1.41 17.21 -8.93
N TYR A 182 1.54 16.34 -7.93
CA TYR A 182 2.66 16.34 -6.99
C TYR A 182 2.85 14.96 -6.37
N VAL A 183 3.99 14.80 -5.73
CA VAL A 183 4.36 13.63 -4.94
C VAL A 183 4.69 14.09 -3.53
N GLU A 184 4.09 13.46 -2.55
CA GLU A 184 4.32 13.70 -1.13
C GLU A 184 5.01 12.49 -0.50
N ALA A 185 6.11 12.73 0.22
CA ALA A 185 6.83 11.68 0.94
C ALA A 185 6.49 11.71 2.43
N GLU A 186 6.09 10.57 2.95
CA GLU A 186 5.88 10.34 4.37
C GLU A 186 6.58 9.04 4.78
N ASN A 187 7.62 9.18 5.61
CA ASN A 187 8.47 8.06 6.05
C ASN A 187 9.07 7.30 4.85
N ASN A 188 8.76 6.01 4.72
CA ASN A 188 9.23 5.12 3.65
C ASN A 188 8.24 5.00 2.48
N TYR A 189 7.23 5.86 2.44
CA TYR A 189 6.20 5.87 1.40
C TYR A 189 6.19 7.19 0.65
N VAL A 190 5.77 7.14 -0.59
CA VAL A 190 5.40 8.32 -1.35
C VAL A 190 3.97 8.20 -1.83
N GLN A 191 3.22 9.28 -1.69
CA GLN A 191 1.89 9.41 -2.24
C GLN A 191 1.98 10.19 -3.56
N LEU A 192 1.68 9.52 -4.66
CA LEU A 192 1.58 10.12 -5.98
C LEU A 192 0.14 10.63 -6.17
N VAL A 193 -0.01 11.92 -6.38
CA VAL A 193 -1.31 12.60 -6.44
C VAL A 193 -1.57 13.08 -7.86
N THR A 194 -2.71 12.65 -8.40
CA THR A 194 -3.28 13.16 -9.65
C THR A 194 -4.59 13.92 -9.37
N ALA A 195 -5.20 14.49 -10.38
CA ALA A 195 -6.52 15.14 -10.24
C ALA A 195 -7.63 14.17 -9.79
N GLU A 196 -7.51 12.90 -10.18
CA GLU A 196 -8.57 11.89 -9.98
C GLU A 196 -8.30 10.95 -8.81
N LYS A 197 -7.03 10.65 -8.51
CA LYS A 197 -6.65 9.59 -7.55
C LYS A 197 -5.34 9.86 -6.85
N LYS A 198 -5.17 9.19 -5.71
CA LYS A 198 -3.92 9.13 -4.94
C LYS A 198 -3.43 7.70 -4.91
N LEU A 199 -2.15 7.50 -5.15
CA LEU A 199 -1.52 6.18 -5.16
C LEU A 199 -0.36 6.18 -4.19
N LEU A 200 -0.36 5.22 -3.28
CA LEU A 200 0.68 5.05 -2.28
C LEU A 200 1.70 4.03 -2.76
N LEU A 201 2.98 4.40 -2.74
CA LEU A 201 4.11 3.58 -3.15
C LEU A 201 5.10 3.43 -2.01
N ARG A 202 5.59 2.23 -1.79
CA ARG A 202 6.58 1.95 -0.76
C ARG A 202 8.01 2.11 -1.31
N LEU A 203 8.41 3.35 -1.50
CA LEU A 203 9.79 3.71 -1.87
C LEU A 203 10.09 5.14 -1.44
N PRO A 204 11.37 5.50 -1.26
CA PRO A 204 11.78 6.87 -0.98
C PRO A 204 11.52 7.80 -2.18
N LEU A 205 11.22 9.08 -1.90
CA LEU A 205 11.02 10.10 -2.94
C LEU A 205 12.22 10.24 -3.89
N SER A 206 13.45 10.11 -3.38
CA SER A 206 14.66 10.11 -4.21
C SER A 206 14.67 8.98 -5.24
N MET A 207 14.29 7.77 -4.82
CA MET A 207 14.22 6.61 -5.69
C MET A 207 13.09 6.75 -6.73
N LEU A 208 11.95 7.33 -6.35
CA LEU A 208 10.89 7.63 -7.31
C LEU A 208 11.41 8.55 -8.41
N LEU A 209 12.03 9.68 -8.02
CA LEU A 209 12.53 10.68 -8.98
C LEU A 209 13.66 10.15 -9.85
N GLU A 210 14.47 9.22 -9.37
CA GLU A 210 15.50 8.54 -10.14
C GLU A 210 14.88 7.59 -11.19
N LYS A 211 13.83 6.85 -10.81
CA LYS A 211 13.15 5.90 -11.71
C LYS A 211 12.23 6.59 -12.72
N VAL A 212 11.60 7.70 -12.33
CA VAL A 212 10.67 8.46 -13.18
C VAL A 212 11.43 9.57 -13.88
N GLN A 213 11.87 9.27 -15.10
CA GLN A 213 12.56 10.26 -15.96
C GLN A 213 11.55 11.20 -16.63
N TYR A 214 11.01 12.13 -15.83
CA TYR A 214 10.06 13.14 -16.30
C TYR A 214 10.52 14.54 -15.89
N ARG A 215 11.01 15.30 -16.84
CA ARG A 215 11.65 16.61 -16.63
C ARG A 215 10.80 17.62 -15.86
N PRO A 216 9.46 17.69 -16.07
CA PRO A 216 8.60 18.58 -15.30
C PRO A 216 8.40 18.19 -13.84
N LEU A 217 8.73 16.94 -13.41
CA LEU A 217 8.60 16.52 -12.03
C LEU A 217 9.83 16.93 -11.20
N VAL A 218 9.74 18.03 -10.47
CA VAL A 218 10.85 18.68 -9.79
C VAL A 218 10.72 18.58 -8.28
N ARG A 219 11.79 18.22 -7.60
CA ARG A 219 11.83 18.21 -6.12
C ARG A 219 11.94 19.63 -5.59
N ILE A 220 10.99 20.01 -4.73
CA ILE A 220 10.91 21.34 -4.11
C ILE A 220 11.12 21.35 -2.59
N HIS A 221 11.03 20.17 -1.98
CA HIS A 221 11.18 20.01 -0.53
C HIS A 221 11.72 18.60 -0.21
N ARG A 222 12.20 18.39 1.04
CA ARG A 222 12.59 17.04 1.47
C ARG A 222 11.44 16.01 1.32
N SER A 223 10.20 16.48 1.45
CA SER A 223 8.99 15.66 1.37
C SER A 223 8.13 15.91 0.13
N PHE A 224 8.48 16.84 -0.76
CA PHE A 224 7.64 17.15 -1.92
C PHE A 224 8.42 17.25 -3.22
N ALA A 225 7.82 16.66 -4.27
CA ALA A 225 8.15 16.93 -5.66
C ALA A 225 6.86 17.32 -6.40
N VAL A 226 6.95 18.24 -7.37
CA VAL A 226 5.80 18.80 -8.07
C VAL A 226 5.99 18.75 -9.56
N ASN A 227 4.89 18.61 -10.29
CA ASN A 227 4.89 18.86 -11.71
C ASN A 227 4.82 20.38 -11.94
N ILE A 228 5.87 20.95 -12.51
CA ILE A 228 5.95 22.41 -12.74
C ILE A 228 4.86 22.91 -13.68
N ASP A 229 4.39 22.07 -14.61
CA ASP A 229 3.32 22.42 -15.56
C ASP A 229 1.94 22.52 -14.87
N ALA A 230 1.80 21.97 -13.64
CA ALA A 230 0.58 22.02 -12.85
C ALA A 230 0.55 23.19 -11.84
N ILE A 231 1.64 23.97 -11.73
CA ILE A 231 1.73 25.08 -10.78
C ILE A 231 0.83 26.23 -11.22
N GLN A 232 0.00 26.71 -10.30
CA GLN A 232 -0.88 27.87 -10.55
C GLN A 232 -0.23 29.19 -10.13
N SER A 233 0.49 29.18 -9.01
CA SER A 233 1.26 30.33 -8.54
C SER A 233 2.35 29.88 -7.57
N PHE A 234 3.37 30.71 -7.38
CA PHE A 234 4.38 30.45 -6.37
C PHE A 234 4.97 31.76 -5.81
N THR A 235 5.50 31.66 -4.60
CA THR A 235 6.28 32.69 -3.91
C THR A 235 7.68 32.14 -3.62
N ASP A 236 8.47 32.89 -2.89
CA ASP A 236 9.79 32.47 -2.42
C ASP A 236 9.79 31.27 -1.44
N GLN A 237 8.65 30.97 -0.82
CA GLN A 237 8.55 30.00 0.28
C GLN A 237 7.56 28.87 -0.01
N GLU A 238 6.61 29.09 -0.90
CA GLU A 238 5.52 28.13 -1.16
C GLU A 238 5.00 28.24 -2.60
N LEU A 239 4.32 27.19 -3.04
CA LEU A 239 3.61 27.16 -4.32
C LEU A 239 2.21 26.57 -4.17
N VAL A 240 1.34 26.88 -5.13
CA VAL A 240 -0.06 26.44 -5.15
C VAL A 240 -0.29 25.52 -6.35
N ILE A 241 -0.84 24.34 -6.07
CA ILE A 241 -1.30 23.37 -7.07
C ILE A 241 -2.73 22.94 -6.69
N GLY A 242 -3.71 23.28 -7.52
CA GLY A 242 -5.12 23.02 -7.22
C GLY A 242 -5.57 23.71 -5.92
N LYS A 243 -5.90 22.94 -4.91
CA LYS A 243 -6.31 23.44 -3.58
C LYS A 243 -5.19 23.30 -2.53
N MET A 244 -4.01 22.86 -2.92
CA MET A 244 -2.92 22.60 -1.99
C MET A 244 -1.86 23.68 -2.09
N THR A 245 -1.39 24.13 -0.90
CA THR A 245 -0.22 24.99 -0.76
C THR A 245 0.94 24.12 -0.25
N LEU A 246 2.03 24.08 -1.00
CA LEU A 246 3.17 23.21 -0.72
C LEU A 246 4.41 24.08 -0.44
N PRO A 247 5.21 23.74 0.60
CA PRO A 247 6.39 24.53 0.97
C PRO A 247 7.56 24.29 0.03
N ILE A 248 8.32 25.35 -0.28
CA ILE A 248 9.59 25.28 -0.99
C ILE A 248 10.72 25.28 0.02
N GLY A 249 11.48 24.18 0.10
CA GLY A 249 12.63 24.07 0.99
C GLY A 249 13.80 24.92 0.52
N ARG A 250 14.50 25.58 1.45
CA ARG A 250 15.61 26.50 1.15
C ARG A 250 16.68 25.89 0.23
N SER A 251 17.05 24.64 0.47
CA SER A 251 18.05 23.90 -0.32
C SER A 251 17.58 23.49 -1.72
N TYR A 252 16.29 23.57 -1.99
CA TYR A 252 15.70 23.16 -3.30
C TYR A 252 15.31 24.37 -4.16
N LYS A 253 15.22 25.56 -3.57
CA LYS A 253 14.73 26.77 -4.24
C LYS A 253 15.55 27.12 -5.49
N GLU A 254 16.87 27.11 -5.39
CA GLU A 254 17.73 27.45 -6.54
C GLU A 254 17.55 26.46 -7.72
N ALA A 255 17.48 25.15 -7.40
CA ALA A 255 17.23 24.12 -8.41
C ALA A 255 15.84 24.26 -9.05
N PHE A 256 14.83 24.59 -8.25
CA PHE A 256 13.46 24.83 -8.72
C PHE A 256 13.39 26.03 -9.66
N LEU A 257 14.01 27.16 -9.30
CA LEU A 257 14.00 28.40 -10.09
C LEU A 257 14.71 28.25 -11.44
N LYS A 258 15.69 27.34 -11.58
CA LYS A 258 16.36 27.03 -12.86
C LYS A 258 15.45 26.48 -13.96
N HIS A 259 14.26 26.05 -13.60
CA HIS A 259 13.26 25.57 -14.57
C HIS A 259 12.45 26.70 -15.22
N PHE A 260 12.62 27.95 -14.78
CA PHE A 260 11.93 29.13 -15.27
C PHE A 260 12.91 30.08 -15.97
N ASP A 261 12.58 30.54 -17.15
CA ASP A 261 13.33 31.60 -17.83
C ASP A 261 12.88 32.94 -17.30
N PHE A 262 13.71 33.57 -16.49
CA PHE A 262 13.49 34.96 -16.06
C PHE A 262 13.81 35.89 -17.21
N ARG A 263 12.80 36.56 -17.76
CA ARG A 263 12.93 37.62 -18.79
C ARG A 263 12.88 38.98 -18.15
#